data_19af6537ce2cbe5b5ed5823e96bc1f43
#
_entry.id   19af6537ce2cbe5b5ed5823e96bc1f43
#
_cell.length_a   1.000
_cell.length_b   1.000
_cell.length_c   1.000
_cell.angle_alpha   90.00
_cell.angle_beta   90.00
_cell.angle_gamma   90.00
#
_symmetry.space_group_name_H-M   'P 1'
#
loop_
_entity.id
_entity.type
_entity.pdbx_description
1 polymer ?
#
loop_
_entity_poly.entity_id
_entity_poly.type
_entity_poly.pdbx_seq_one_letter_code
_entity_poly.pdbx_strand_id
1 'polypeptide(L)'
;RGANHLVFPNSRGQVECYADLLRRQCEGLGVPNEFWPHHGSLARELREEAEAALKCRERPATAICTTTLEMGIDIGAVQSIAQIGASPSVASLRQRLGRSGRRAGEPAQLRCYCLEPPLDADTPLPDRLRARLVQTVAMIRLLLRGWCEPPGAGGLHLSTLVQQLLSVIGQYGAVTPAQAWRLLCASGPFRAVSQTDFATLLKGLGQHDLIRQEASGELRRLQEEARKRSVDAVRHPEPVAGLSATQAKRSFYYDPAYTLDRNVQDAQGRLMFAAGTRANPLDIVSLPRRLLFFDARD
;
A
#
# COMPACT_ATOMS: atom_id res chain seq x y z
N ARG A 1 -19.62 -10.21 -21.43
CA ARG A 1 -19.38 -11.66 -21.25
C ARG A 1 -18.43 -12.14 -22.33
N GLY A 2 -17.62 -13.10 -22.00
CA GLY A 2 -16.70 -13.75 -22.95
C GLY A 2 -15.27 -13.18 -22.97
N ALA A 3 -14.96 -12.20 -22.12
CA ALA A 3 -13.61 -11.65 -21.99
C ALA A 3 -13.33 -11.16 -20.56
N ASN A 4 -12.06 -10.94 -20.24
CA ASN A 4 -11.67 -10.46 -18.93
C ASN A 4 -11.82 -8.92 -18.86
N HIS A 5 -12.33 -8.45 -17.73
CA HIS A 5 -12.54 -7.03 -17.47
C HIS A 5 -12.04 -6.65 -16.07
N LEU A 6 -11.69 -5.39 -15.88
CA LEU A 6 -11.46 -4.82 -14.56
C LEU A 6 -12.47 -3.72 -14.28
N VAL A 7 -12.99 -3.68 -13.06
CA VAL A 7 -13.90 -2.65 -12.57
C VAL A 7 -13.24 -1.98 -11.37
N PHE A 8 -13.09 -0.67 -11.43
CA PHE A 8 -12.45 0.14 -10.38
C PHE A 8 -13.48 1.05 -9.70
N PRO A 9 -14.13 0.62 -8.62
CA PRO A 9 -14.79 1.52 -7.69
C PRO A 9 -13.75 2.20 -6.79
N ASN A 10 -14.18 3.27 -6.08
CA ASN A 10 -13.26 4.09 -5.31
C ASN A 10 -13.06 3.65 -3.84
N SER A 11 -13.76 2.61 -3.38
CA SER A 11 -13.63 2.11 -2.01
C SER A 11 -13.74 0.59 -1.93
N ARG A 12 -13.17 0.02 -0.86
CA ARG A 12 -13.24 -1.43 -0.58
C ARG A 12 -14.68 -1.90 -0.38
N GLY A 13 -15.49 -1.14 0.38
CA GLY A 13 -16.89 -1.47 0.59
C GLY A 13 -17.69 -1.51 -0.73
N GLN A 14 -17.40 -0.63 -1.69
CA GLN A 14 -17.99 -0.70 -3.02
C GLN A 14 -17.51 -1.93 -3.80
N VAL A 15 -16.24 -2.34 -3.67
CA VAL A 15 -15.74 -3.57 -4.29
C VAL A 15 -16.54 -4.77 -3.81
N GLU A 16 -16.69 -4.91 -2.50
CA GLU A 16 -17.43 -6.04 -1.90
C GLU A 16 -18.91 -5.99 -2.26
N CYS A 17 -19.53 -4.82 -2.18
CA CYS A 17 -20.94 -4.62 -2.51
C CYS A 17 -21.23 -5.01 -3.97
N TYR A 18 -20.46 -4.50 -4.93
CA TYR A 18 -20.67 -4.81 -6.34
C TYR A 18 -20.36 -6.27 -6.67
N ALA A 19 -19.33 -6.85 -6.08
CA ALA A 19 -19.02 -8.25 -6.27
C ALA A 19 -20.14 -9.15 -5.76
N ASP A 20 -20.69 -8.87 -4.58
CA ASP A 20 -21.81 -9.62 -4.00
C ASP A 20 -23.09 -9.45 -4.82
N LEU A 21 -23.44 -8.24 -5.21
CA LEU A 21 -24.62 -8.00 -6.05
C LEU A 21 -24.56 -8.73 -7.38
N LEU A 22 -23.40 -8.70 -8.05
CA LEU A 22 -23.23 -9.37 -9.34
C LEU A 22 -23.20 -10.89 -9.19
N ARG A 23 -22.61 -11.42 -8.12
CA ARG A 23 -22.64 -12.83 -7.76
C ARG A 23 -24.08 -13.31 -7.57
N ARG A 24 -24.89 -12.60 -6.78
CA ARG A 24 -26.31 -12.92 -6.57
C ARG A 24 -27.11 -12.86 -7.87
N GLN A 25 -26.80 -11.94 -8.77
CA GLN A 25 -27.42 -11.91 -10.09
C GLN A 25 -27.07 -13.16 -10.92
N CYS A 26 -25.81 -13.61 -10.88
CA CYS A 26 -25.41 -14.83 -11.55
C CYS A 26 -26.16 -16.05 -10.97
N GLU A 27 -26.27 -16.14 -9.65
CA GLU A 27 -27.02 -17.19 -8.97
C GLU A 27 -28.51 -17.19 -9.39
N GLY A 28 -29.15 -16.00 -9.40
CA GLY A 28 -30.56 -15.86 -9.82
C GLY A 28 -30.81 -16.19 -11.29
N LEU A 29 -29.80 -16.05 -12.14
CA LEU A 29 -29.88 -16.39 -13.58
C LEU A 29 -29.40 -17.81 -13.88
N GLY A 30 -28.97 -18.58 -12.88
CA GLY A 30 -28.43 -19.92 -13.05
C GLY A 30 -27.14 -19.97 -13.90
N VAL A 31 -26.32 -18.89 -13.89
CA VAL A 31 -25.07 -18.84 -14.65
C VAL A 31 -23.87 -18.85 -13.71
N PRO A 32 -22.69 -19.35 -14.13
CA PRO A 32 -21.47 -19.31 -13.33
C PRO A 32 -21.09 -17.89 -12.91
N ASN A 33 -20.56 -17.76 -11.70
CA ASN A 33 -20.02 -16.49 -11.24
C ASN A 33 -18.73 -16.15 -12.01
N GLU A 34 -18.68 -14.95 -12.57
CA GLU A 34 -17.54 -14.39 -13.29
C GLU A 34 -16.93 -13.17 -12.57
N PHE A 35 -17.40 -12.84 -11.35
CA PHE A 35 -17.07 -11.61 -10.63
C PHE A 35 -16.28 -11.89 -9.35
N TRP A 36 -15.11 -11.28 -9.24
CA TRP A 36 -14.15 -11.51 -8.17
C TRP A 36 -13.79 -10.21 -7.48
N PRO A 37 -13.95 -10.08 -6.15
CA PRO A 37 -13.44 -8.91 -5.43
C PRO A 37 -11.91 -8.99 -5.31
N HIS A 38 -11.24 -7.82 -5.37
CA HIS A 38 -9.80 -7.75 -5.18
C HIS A 38 -9.36 -6.43 -4.52
N HIS A 39 -8.97 -6.49 -3.25
CA HIS A 39 -8.41 -5.35 -2.50
C HIS A 39 -7.47 -5.81 -1.39
N GLY A 40 -6.65 -4.88 -0.86
CA GLY A 40 -5.58 -5.21 0.06
C GLY A 40 -5.99 -5.75 1.43
N SER A 41 -7.28 -5.66 1.81
CA SER A 41 -7.78 -6.22 3.08
C SER A 41 -8.38 -7.63 2.94
N LEU A 42 -8.47 -8.16 1.71
CA LEU A 42 -8.86 -9.57 1.52
C LEU A 42 -7.73 -10.50 1.92
N ALA A 43 -8.09 -11.69 2.38
CA ALA A 43 -7.17 -12.78 2.58
C ALA A 43 -6.35 -13.05 1.31
N ARG A 44 -5.13 -13.50 1.48
CA ARG A 44 -4.19 -13.74 0.38
C ARG A 44 -4.76 -14.73 -0.62
N GLU A 45 -5.36 -15.78 -0.14
CA GLU A 45 -5.93 -16.87 -0.91
C GLU A 45 -7.02 -16.36 -1.86
N LEU A 46 -7.93 -15.50 -1.38
CA LEU A 46 -9.00 -14.90 -2.20
C LEU A 46 -8.45 -13.99 -3.30
N ARG A 47 -7.34 -13.28 -3.02
CA ARG A 47 -6.67 -12.45 -4.03
C ARG A 47 -6.01 -13.31 -5.10
N GLU A 48 -5.32 -14.37 -4.69
CA GLU A 48 -4.67 -15.32 -5.59
C GLU A 48 -5.72 -16.07 -6.47
N GLU A 49 -6.89 -16.41 -5.93
CA GLU A 49 -8.00 -16.93 -6.70
C GLU A 49 -8.49 -15.98 -7.79
N ALA A 50 -8.70 -14.70 -7.45
CA ALA A 50 -9.11 -13.68 -8.42
C ALA A 50 -8.06 -13.50 -9.53
N GLU A 51 -6.77 -13.48 -9.16
CA GLU A 51 -5.66 -13.38 -10.11
C GLU A 51 -5.55 -14.63 -11.01
N ALA A 52 -5.75 -15.81 -10.45
CA ALA A 52 -5.78 -17.06 -11.20
C ALA A 52 -6.96 -17.11 -12.18
N ALA A 53 -8.15 -16.65 -11.75
CA ALA A 53 -9.33 -16.54 -12.61
C ALA A 53 -9.08 -15.60 -13.80
N LEU A 54 -8.42 -14.47 -13.60
CA LEU A 54 -8.04 -13.54 -14.68
C LEU A 54 -7.01 -14.13 -15.66
N LYS A 55 -6.12 -14.99 -15.18
CA LYS A 55 -5.11 -15.69 -16.02
C LYS A 55 -5.69 -16.87 -16.78
N CYS A 56 -6.74 -17.47 -16.24
CA CYS A 56 -7.44 -18.59 -16.87
C CYS A 56 -8.08 -18.12 -18.19
N ARG A 57 -7.77 -18.82 -19.29
CA ARG A 57 -8.29 -18.47 -20.61
C ARG A 57 -9.59 -19.24 -20.96
N GLU A 58 -9.96 -20.20 -20.15
CA GLU A 58 -11.12 -21.08 -20.41
C GLU A 58 -12.43 -20.41 -20.04
N ARG A 59 -12.41 -19.51 -19.07
CA ARG A 59 -13.58 -18.80 -18.57
C ARG A 59 -13.30 -17.30 -18.46
N PRO A 60 -14.24 -16.45 -18.85
CA PRO A 60 -14.12 -15.01 -18.64
C PRO A 60 -14.16 -14.70 -17.15
N ALA A 61 -13.36 -13.69 -16.74
CA ALA A 61 -13.34 -13.21 -15.37
C ALA A 61 -13.35 -11.69 -15.32
N THR A 62 -14.11 -11.15 -14.39
CA THR A 62 -14.15 -9.71 -14.11
C THR A 62 -13.70 -9.48 -12.67
N ALA A 63 -12.58 -8.82 -12.47
CA ALA A 63 -12.17 -8.40 -11.13
C ALA A 63 -12.72 -7.00 -10.82
N ILE A 64 -13.38 -6.90 -9.66
CA ILE A 64 -13.82 -5.64 -9.08
C ILE A 64 -12.77 -5.28 -8.04
N CYS A 65 -11.99 -4.22 -8.27
CA CYS A 65 -10.74 -4.00 -7.53
C CYS A 65 -10.49 -2.54 -7.16
N THR A 66 -9.69 -2.35 -6.13
CA THR A 66 -9.09 -1.05 -5.79
C THR A 66 -7.78 -0.87 -6.56
N THR A 67 -6.88 -0.04 -6.06
CA THR A 67 -5.54 0.20 -6.64
C THR A 67 -4.65 -1.04 -6.71
N THR A 68 -5.03 -2.15 -6.11
CA THR A 68 -4.24 -3.38 -6.05
C THR A 68 -3.94 -3.99 -7.43
N LEU A 69 -4.85 -3.88 -8.40
CA LEU A 69 -4.64 -4.32 -9.77
C LEU A 69 -4.27 -3.17 -10.73
N GLU A 70 -4.01 -1.98 -10.20
CA GLU A 70 -3.58 -0.82 -10.98
C GLU A 70 -2.13 -0.94 -11.44
N MET A 71 -1.24 -1.52 -10.61
CA MET A 71 0.19 -1.64 -10.90
C MET A 71 0.77 -3.03 -10.58
N GLY A 72 1.81 -3.41 -11.32
CA GLY A 72 2.79 -4.41 -10.91
C GLY A 72 2.41 -5.88 -11.00
N ILE A 73 1.14 -6.24 -11.22
CA ILE A 73 0.71 -7.64 -11.26
C ILE A 73 0.45 -8.07 -12.70
N ASP A 74 0.97 -9.23 -13.08
CA ASP A 74 0.59 -9.90 -14.33
C ASP A 74 -0.76 -10.61 -14.12
N ILE A 75 -1.79 -10.05 -14.74
CA ILE A 75 -3.16 -10.55 -14.71
C ILE A 75 -3.67 -11.06 -16.06
N GLY A 76 -2.73 -11.22 -17.01
CA GLY A 76 -3.09 -11.65 -18.36
C GLY A 76 -3.75 -10.52 -19.18
N ALA A 77 -4.46 -10.92 -20.23
CA ALA A 77 -5.09 -9.99 -21.17
C ALA A 77 -6.45 -9.52 -20.64
N VAL A 78 -6.60 -8.22 -20.50
CA VAL A 78 -7.84 -7.55 -20.11
C VAL A 78 -8.39 -6.78 -21.30
N GLN A 79 -9.66 -6.97 -21.64
CA GLN A 79 -10.29 -6.33 -22.79
C GLN A 79 -10.67 -4.88 -22.49
N SER A 80 -11.33 -4.64 -21.35
CA SER A 80 -11.78 -3.29 -21.01
C SER A 80 -11.72 -3.00 -19.52
N ILE A 81 -11.64 -1.71 -19.22
CA ILE A 81 -11.65 -1.15 -17.88
C ILE A 81 -12.96 -0.39 -17.67
N ALA A 82 -13.60 -0.61 -16.53
CA ALA A 82 -14.72 0.20 -16.06
C ALA A 82 -14.28 0.99 -14.82
N GLN A 83 -14.38 2.30 -14.89
CA GLN A 83 -14.17 3.20 -13.76
C GLN A 83 -15.51 3.65 -13.20
N ILE A 84 -15.79 3.37 -11.93
CA ILE A 84 -17.02 3.83 -11.25
C ILE A 84 -16.70 5.05 -10.38
N GLY A 85 -17.33 6.16 -10.69
CA GLY A 85 -17.00 7.47 -10.12
C GLY A 85 -15.72 8.08 -10.70
N ALA A 86 -15.36 9.28 -10.25
CA ALA A 86 -14.13 9.92 -10.68
C ALA A 86 -12.89 9.16 -10.19
N SER A 87 -11.88 9.03 -11.05
CA SER A 87 -10.59 8.45 -10.65
C SER A 87 -9.89 9.36 -9.63
N PRO A 88 -9.02 8.84 -8.74
CA PRO A 88 -8.24 9.67 -7.81
C PRO A 88 -7.30 10.66 -8.51
N SER A 89 -6.77 10.30 -9.69
CA SER A 89 -5.86 11.12 -10.47
C SER A 89 -5.89 10.72 -11.95
N VAL A 90 -5.38 11.59 -12.83
CA VAL A 90 -5.19 11.28 -14.26
C VAL A 90 -4.12 10.20 -14.42
N ALA A 91 -3.06 10.25 -13.60
CA ALA A 91 -2.03 9.22 -13.58
C ALA A 91 -2.61 7.83 -13.26
N SER A 92 -3.49 7.74 -12.24
CA SER A 92 -4.21 6.51 -11.89
C SER A 92 -5.08 6.03 -13.06
N LEU A 93 -5.82 6.94 -13.69
CA LEU A 93 -6.66 6.62 -14.86
C LEU A 93 -5.83 6.06 -16.02
N ARG A 94 -4.65 6.64 -16.27
CA ARG A 94 -3.69 6.16 -17.27
C ARG A 94 -3.16 4.77 -16.95
N GLN A 95 -2.80 4.51 -15.69
CA GLN A 95 -2.32 3.21 -15.23
C GLN A 95 -3.38 2.13 -15.40
N ARG A 96 -4.65 2.45 -15.05
CA ARG A 96 -5.80 1.55 -15.24
C ARG A 96 -6.01 1.26 -16.71
N LEU A 97 -6.07 2.30 -17.56
CA LEU A 97 -6.22 2.13 -19.00
C LEU A 97 -5.13 1.23 -19.60
N GLY A 98 -3.87 1.37 -19.14
CA GLY A 98 -2.74 0.53 -19.54
C GLY A 98 -2.84 -0.94 -19.14
N ARG A 99 -3.91 -1.36 -18.45
CA ARG A 99 -4.23 -2.77 -18.21
C ARG A 99 -5.00 -3.42 -19.35
N SER A 100 -5.67 -2.64 -20.20
CA SER A 100 -6.36 -3.12 -21.41
C SER A 100 -5.57 -2.82 -22.68
N GLY A 101 -5.95 -3.46 -23.80
CA GLY A 101 -5.35 -3.21 -25.10
C GLY A 101 -3.87 -3.61 -25.21
N ARG A 102 -3.44 -4.64 -24.49
CA ARG A 102 -2.04 -5.10 -24.51
C ARG A 102 -1.69 -5.99 -25.71
N ARG A 103 -2.69 -6.46 -26.44
CA ARG A 103 -2.46 -7.26 -27.65
C ARG A 103 -2.29 -6.34 -28.86
N ALA A 104 -1.42 -6.74 -29.77
CA ALA A 104 -1.26 -6.01 -31.02
C ALA A 104 -2.59 -5.93 -31.77
N GLY A 105 -2.99 -4.72 -32.19
CA GLY A 105 -4.26 -4.49 -32.90
C GLY A 105 -5.50 -4.32 -32.02
N GLU A 106 -5.41 -4.53 -30.69
CA GLU A 106 -6.53 -4.29 -29.78
C GLU A 106 -6.42 -2.90 -29.14
N PRO A 107 -7.40 -2.00 -29.31
CA PRO A 107 -7.37 -0.70 -28.66
C PRO A 107 -7.65 -0.84 -27.16
N ALA A 108 -6.97 -0.03 -26.33
CA ALA A 108 -7.29 0.08 -24.92
C ALA A 108 -8.70 0.70 -24.73
N GLN A 109 -9.52 0.09 -23.91
CA GLN A 109 -10.90 0.50 -23.69
C GLN A 109 -11.12 0.93 -22.24
N LEU A 110 -11.62 2.14 -22.04
CA LEU A 110 -12.02 2.68 -20.74
C LEU A 110 -13.47 3.18 -20.81
N ARG A 111 -14.27 2.75 -19.86
CA ARG A 111 -15.63 3.26 -19.63
C ARG A 111 -15.69 3.89 -18.25
N CYS A 112 -16.14 5.14 -18.18
CA CYS A 112 -16.32 5.86 -16.92
C CYS A 112 -17.82 5.97 -16.63
N TYR A 113 -18.23 5.53 -15.45
CA TYR A 113 -19.61 5.59 -14.97
C TYR A 113 -19.70 6.63 -13.85
N CYS A 114 -20.40 7.72 -14.11
CA CYS A 114 -20.65 8.77 -13.12
C CYS A 114 -22.02 8.51 -12.48
N LEU A 115 -22.02 8.25 -11.19
CA LEU A 115 -23.24 8.09 -10.39
C LEU A 115 -23.58 9.46 -9.79
N GLU A 116 -24.65 10.05 -10.26
CA GLU A 116 -25.15 11.33 -9.78
C GLU A 116 -26.56 11.16 -9.22
N PRO A 117 -26.89 11.80 -8.09
CA PRO A 117 -28.26 11.77 -7.58
C PRO A 117 -29.22 12.46 -8.55
N PRO A 118 -30.51 12.08 -8.57
CA PRO A 118 -31.52 12.83 -9.29
C PRO A 118 -31.58 14.27 -8.74
N LEU A 119 -31.85 15.23 -9.64
CA LEU A 119 -32.02 16.62 -9.22
C LEU A 119 -33.46 16.87 -8.79
N ASP A 120 -33.62 17.54 -7.65
CA ASP A 120 -34.88 18.06 -7.11
C ASP A 120 -34.73 19.52 -6.68
N ALA A 121 -35.81 20.09 -6.12
CA ALA A 121 -35.83 21.48 -5.69
C ALA A 121 -34.84 21.76 -4.53
N ASP A 122 -34.60 20.76 -3.68
CA ASP A 122 -33.76 20.86 -2.49
C ASP A 122 -32.32 20.43 -2.73
N THR A 123 -31.99 20.03 -3.95
CA THR A 123 -30.65 19.55 -4.29
C THR A 123 -29.61 20.66 -4.05
N PRO A 124 -28.53 20.41 -3.26
CA PRO A 124 -27.46 21.37 -3.02
C PRO A 124 -26.77 21.84 -4.31
N LEU A 125 -26.29 23.07 -4.32
CA LEU A 125 -25.66 23.68 -5.52
C LEU A 125 -24.50 22.82 -6.08
N PRO A 126 -23.58 22.20 -5.28
CA PRO A 126 -22.52 21.34 -5.81
C PRO A 126 -23.06 20.16 -6.61
N ASP A 127 -24.16 19.56 -6.19
CA ASP A 127 -24.78 18.42 -6.88
C ASP A 127 -25.51 18.87 -8.14
N ARG A 128 -26.15 20.08 -8.12
CA ARG A 128 -26.73 20.70 -9.34
C ARG A 128 -25.67 20.97 -10.41
N LEU A 129 -24.45 21.34 -10.01
CA LEU A 129 -23.32 21.56 -10.92
C LEU A 129 -22.73 20.29 -11.51
N ARG A 130 -23.19 19.10 -11.07
CA ARG A 130 -22.66 17.80 -11.55
C ARG A 130 -21.14 17.73 -11.45
N ALA A 131 -20.58 18.15 -10.31
CA ALA A 131 -19.14 18.31 -10.11
C ALA A 131 -18.34 17.02 -10.41
N ARG A 132 -18.89 15.85 -10.07
CA ARG A 132 -18.25 14.55 -10.35
C ARG A 132 -18.17 14.24 -11.85
N LEU A 133 -19.23 14.54 -12.58
CA LEU A 133 -19.26 14.39 -14.05
C LEU A 133 -18.24 15.34 -14.69
N VAL A 134 -18.25 16.62 -14.29
CA VAL A 134 -17.30 17.63 -14.80
C VAL A 134 -15.86 17.18 -14.52
N GLN A 135 -15.57 16.73 -13.31
CA GLN A 135 -14.25 16.19 -12.94
C GLN A 135 -13.85 15.01 -13.83
N THR A 136 -14.75 14.05 -14.04
CA THR A 136 -14.47 12.87 -14.87
C THR A 136 -14.19 13.28 -16.32
N VAL A 137 -14.98 14.17 -16.89
CA VAL A 137 -14.77 14.70 -18.25
C VAL A 137 -13.43 15.44 -18.35
N ALA A 138 -13.09 16.27 -17.36
CA ALA A 138 -11.82 16.98 -17.32
C ALA A 138 -10.63 16.01 -17.26
N MET A 139 -10.70 14.99 -16.44
CA MET A 139 -9.65 13.96 -16.33
C MET A 139 -9.46 13.18 -17.64
N ILE A 140 -10.55 12.80 -18.32
CA ILE A 140 -10.47 12.14 -19.63
C ILE A 140 -9.81 13.08 -20.66
N ARG A 141 -10.19 14.37 -20.68
CA ARG A 141 -9.59 15.35 -21.60
C ARG A 141 -8.09 15.55 -21.33
N LEU A 142 -7.68 15.59 -20.05
CA LEU A 142 -6.27 15.68 -19.67
C LEU A 142 -5.51 14.40 -20.08
N LEU A 143 -6.09 13.24 -19.85
CA LEU A 143 -5.51 11.96 -20.28
C LEU A 143 -5.28 11.91 -21.79
N LEU A 144 -6.27 12.33 -22.59
CA LEU A 144 -6.16 12.38 -24.05
C LEU A 144 -5.10 13.38 -24.54
N ARG A 145 -4.80 14.42 -23.75
CA ARG A 145 -3.70 15.36 -24.00
C ARG A 145 -2.33 14.84 -23.55
N GLY A 146 -2.28 13.63 -22.99
CA GLY A 146 -1.04 13.06 -22.45
C GLY A 146 -0.58 13.71 -21.13
N TRP A 147 -1.42 14.55 -20.50
CA TRP A 147 -1.09 15.20 -19.25
C TRP A 147 -1.32 14.26 -18.07
N CYS A 148 -0.42 14.29 -17.11
CA CYS A 148 -0.58 13.66 -15.78
C CYS A 148 -0.09 14.64 -14.72
N GLU A 149 -0.55 14.43 -13.50
CA GLU A 149 -0.07 15.18 -12.36
C GLU A 149 1.46 15.06 -12.24
N PRO A 150 2.17 16.19 -12.09
CA PRO A 150 3.60 16.16 -11.86
C PRO A 150 3.91 15.47 -10.52
N PRO A 151 5.07 14.82 -10.38
CA PRO A 151 5.50 14.30 -9.09
C PRO A 151 5.47 15.40 -8.04
N GLY A 152 4.97 15.10 -6.84
CA GLY A 152 4.98 16.04 -5.72
C GLY A 152 6.40 16.41 -5.35
N ALA A 153 6.89 17.54 -5.87
CA ALA A 153 8.27 18.01 -5.64
C ALA A 153 8.39 18.92 -4.40
N GLY A 154 7.30 19.17 -3.68
CA GLY A 154 7.25 20.18 -2.61
C GLY A 154 7.70 19.69 -1.23
N GLY A 155 8.04 18.41 -1.05
CA GLY A 155 8.46 17.86 0.24
C GLY A 155 9.88 17.33 0.23
N LEU A 156 10.55 17.37 1.39
CA LEU A 156 11.89 16.80 1.55
C LEU A 156 11.90 15.25 1.53
N HIS A 157 10.72 14.62 1.59
CA HIS A 157 10.52 13.16 1.59
C HIS A 157 11.49 12.42 2.53
N LEU A 158 11.68 12.93 3.74
CA LEU A 158 12.70 12.45 4.67
C LEU A 158 12.56 10.99 5.05
N SER A 159 11.33 10.46 5.14
CA SER A 159 11.09 9.03 5.38
C SER A 159 11.65 8.15 4.27
N THR A 160 11.48 8.56 3.02
CA THR A 160 12.06 7.86 1.86
C THR A 160 13.58 8.00 1.85
N LEU A 161 14.10 9.20 2.18
CA LEU A 161 15.55 9.43 2.31
C LEU A 161 16.16 8.50 3.36
N VAL A 162 15.52 8.33 4.52
CA VAL A 162 15.96 7.39 5.57
C VAL A 162 16.02 5.96 5.03
N GLN A 163 14.97 5.51 4.35
CA GLN A 163 14.94 4.16 3.76
C GLN A 163 16.08 3.97 2.73
N GLN A 164 16.30 4.95 1.87
CA GLN A 164 17.38 4.91 0.88
C GLN A 164 18.76 4.92 1.55
N LEU A 165 18.96 5.76 2.56
CA LEU A 165 20.20 5.80 3.34
C LEU A 165 20.49 4.44 3.99
N LEU A 166 19.51 3.86 4.66
CA LEU A 166 19.66 2.53 5.26
C LEU A 166 19.91 1.44 4.22
N SER A 167 19.34 1.56 3.02
CA SER A 167 19.60 0.64 1.90
C SER A 167 21.02 0.78 1.38
N VAL A 168 21.50 2.01 1.20
CA VAL A 168 22.90 2.30 0.77
C VAL A 168 23.88 1.75 1.79
N ILE A 169 23.68 1.99 3.09
CA ILE A 169 24.54 1.41 4.15
C ILE A 169 24.50 -0.11 4.10
N GLY A 170 23.31 -0.71 3.90
CA GLY A 170 23.17 -2.16 3.79
C GLY A 170 23.88 -2.75 2.57
N GLN A 171 23.88 -2.05 1.45
CA GLN A 171 24.52 -2.47 0.21
C GLN A 171 26.04 -2.41 0.29
N TYR A 172 26.60 -1.36 0.89
CA TYR A 172 28.05 -1.15 0.97
C TYR A 172 28.66 -1.67 2.29
N GLY A 173 27.84 -2.13 3.24
CA GLY A 173 28.25 -2.51 4.59
C GLY A 173 28.54 -1.32 5.50
N ALA A 174 29.24 -0.31 4.99
CA ALA A 174 29.50 0.95 5.67
C ALA A 174 29.69 2.08 4.63
N VAL A 175 29.34 3.32 4.97
CA VAL A 175 29.52 4.48 4.11
C VAL A 175 29.86 5.71 4.97
N THR A 176 30.68 6.61 4.46
CA THR A 176 30.91 7.90 5.12
C THR A 176 29.72 8.83 4.89
N PRO A 177 29.42 9.80 5.78
CA PRO A 177 28.39 10.81 5.57
C PRO A 177 28.51 11.53 4.23
N ALA A 178 29.74 11.85 3.80
CA ALA A 178 29.99 12.51 2.52
C ALA A 178 29.67 11.61 1.30
N GLN A 179 29.94 10.31 1.39
CA GLN A 179 29.55 9.36 0.34
C GLN A 179 28.02 9.23 0.27
N ALA A 180 27.36 9.05 1.42
CA ALA A 180 25.90 8.98 1.50
C ALA A 180 25.24 10.26 0.94
N TRP A 181 25.76 11.43 1.29
CA TRP A 181 25.32 12.70 0.74
C TRP A 181 25.43 12.75 -0.78
N ARG A 182 26.60 12.42 -1.32
CA ARG A 182 26.81 12.43 -2.77
C ARG A 182 25.88 11.49 -3.52
N LEU A 183 25.65 10.30 -2.97
CA LEU A 183 24.79 9.30 -3.59
C LEU A 183 23.31 9.69 -3.55
N LEU A 184 22.84 10.32 -2.48
CA LEU A 184 21.42 10.54 -2.25
C LEU A 184 20.94 11.96 -2.48
N CYS A 185 21.77 12.97 -2.14
CA CYS A 185 21.35 14.37 -2.09
C CYS A 185 22.04 15.28 -3.11
N ALA A 186 23.17 14.88 -3.68
CA ALA A 186 23.86 15.74 -4.68
C ALA A 186 23.04 15.87 -5.97
N SER A 187 22.17 14.89 -6.29
CA SER A 187 21.28 14.92 -7.45
C SER A 187 20.00 14.14 -7.14
N GLY A 188 19.03 14.21 -8.04
CA GLY A 188 17.80 13.42 -7.94
C GLY A 188 16.76 14.00 -6.97
N PRO A 189 15.92 13.15 -6.37
CA PRO A 189 14.72 13.57 -5.65
C PRO A 189 15.02 14.27 -4.32
N PHE A 190 16.19 14.04 -3.72
CA PHE A 190 16.56 14.61 -2.43
C PHE A 190 17.47 15.83 -2.54
N ARG A 191 17.67 16.40 -3.73
CA ARG A 191 18.54 17.58 -3.95
C ARG A 191 18.12 18.83 -3.16
N ALA A 192 16.87 18.89 -2.71
CA ALA A 192 16.36 19.99 -1.88
C ALA A 192 16.74 19.88 -0.39
N VAL A 193 17.27 18.73 0.04
CA VAL A 193 17.73 18.52 1.41
C VAL A 193 19.09 19.23 1.54
N SER A 194 19.24 20.14 2.49
CA SER A 194 20.53 20.80 2.74
C SER A 194 21.52 19.87 3.46
N GLN A 195 22.82 20.18 3.37
CA GLN A 195 23.82 19.42 4.14
C GLN A 195 23.57 19.46 5.64
N THR A 196 23.09 20.61 6.13
CA THR A 196 22.72 20.80 7.54
C THR A 196 21.57 19.90 7.95
N ASP A 197 20.51 19.83 7.12
CA ASP A 197 19.36 18.97 7.38
C ASP A 197 19.76 17.50 7.34
N PHE A 198 20.61 17.14 6.37
CA PHE A 198 21.14 15.77 6.27
C PHE A 198 21.98 15.39 7.50
N ALA A 199 22.84 16.27 7.96
CA ALA A 199 23.62 16.04 9.17
C ALA A 199 22.73 15.93 10.42
N THR A 200 21.68 16.75 10.50
CA THR A 200 20.67 16.65 11.57
C THR A 200 19.92 15.32 11.52
N LEU A 201 19.55 14.88 10.33
CA LEU A 201 18.94 13.57 10.12
C LEU A 201 19.84 12.42 10.58
N LEU A 202 21.12 12.44 10.21
CA LEU A 202 22.10 11.43 10.65
C LEU A 202 22.26 11.39 12.18
N LYS A 203 22.31 12.56 12.82
CA LYS A 203 22.36 12.66 14.30
C LYS A 203 21.12 12.04 14.93
N GLY A 204 19.93 12.37 14.41
CA GLY A 204 18.67 11.79 14.86
C GLY A 204 18.65 10.28 14.73
N LEU A 205 19.07 9.74 13.58
CA LEU A 205 19.14 8.29 13.36
C LEU A 205 20.14 7.61 14.32
N GLY A 206 21.25 8.28 14.64
CA GLY A 206 22.19 7.80 15.66
C GLY A 206 21.61 7.79 17.07
N GLN A 207 20.87 8.85 17.45
CA GLN A 207 20.18 8.94 18.74
C GLN A 207 19.11 7.84 18.93
N HIS A 208 18.49 7.40 17.81
CA HIS A 208 17.53 6.31 17.82
C HIS A 208 18.12 4.93 17.55
N ASP A 209 19.45 4.79 17.65
CA ASP A 209 20.16 3.52 17.44
C ASP A 209 19.87 2.83 16.09
N LEU A 210 19.51 3.58 15.05
CA LEU A 210 19.30 3.04 13.71
C LEU A 210 20.60 2.92 12.92
N ILE A 211 21.54 3.82 13.16
CA ILE A 211 22.89 3.83 12.61
C ILE A 211 23.90 4.12 13.71
N ARG A 212 25.14 3.69 13.50
CA ARG A 212 26.29 4.03 14.36
C ARG A 212 27.40 4.60 13.48
N GLN A 213 28.08 5.62 13.96
CA GLN A 213 29.33 6.08 13.37
C GLN A 213 30.50 5.35 14.02
N GLU A 214 31.29 4.68 13.19
CA GLU A 214 32.52 3.98 13.61
C GLU A 214 33.67 4.98 13.82
N ALA A 215 34.76 4.53 14.47
CA ALA A 215 35.97 5.35 14.66
C ALA A 215 36.61 5.77 13.31
N SER A 216 36.39 5.01 12.24
CA SER A 216 36.77 5.34 10.86
C SER A 216 35.97 6.50 10.26
N GLY A 217 34.93 6.97 10.94
CA GLY A 217 33.96 7.96 10.43
C GLY A 217 32.86 7.38 9.54
N GLU A 218 32.86 6.08 9.30
CA GLU A 218 31.83 5.40 8.50
C GLU A 218 30.55 5.15 9.30
N LEU A 219 29.41 5.17 8.61
CA LEU A 219 28.10 4.87 9.15
C LEU A 219 27.77 3.39 8.90
N ARG A 220 27.36 2.67 9.96
CA ARG A 220 26.85 1.30 9.88
C ARG A 220 25.41 1.21 10.40
N ARG A 221 24.64 0.27 9.83
CA ARG A 221 23.32 -0.06 10.36
C ARG A 221 23.45 -0.95 11.58
N LEU A 222 22.70 -0.61 12.62
CA LEU A 222 22.56 -1.48 13.80
C LEU A 222 21.53 -2.61 13.62
N GLN A 223 20.86 -2.66 12.47
CA GLN A 223 19.80 -3.64 12.20
C GLN A 223 20.26 -5.11 12.24
N GLU A 224 21.52 -5.41 11.98
CA GLU A 224 21.95 -6.81 12.02
C GLU A 224 21.99 -7.33 13.45
N GLU A 225 22.37 -6.49 14.41
CA GLU A 225 22.25 -6.79 15.83
C GLU A 225 20.80 -6.75 16.32
N ALA A 226 20.01 -5.77 15.88
CA ALA A 226 18.58 -5.69 16.21
C ALA A 226 17.79 -6.85 15.59
N ARG A 227 18.13 -7.28 14.37
CA ARG A 227 17.55 -8.47 13.73
C ARG A 227 17.99 -9.75 14.44
N LYS A 228 19.25 -9.86 14.85
CA LYS A 228 19.71 -10.96 15.70
C LYS A 228 18.98 -10.92 17.05
N ARG A 229 18.89 -9.75 17.69
CA ARG A 229 18.18 -9.58 18.98
C ARG A 229 16.68 -9.87 18.85
N SER A 230 16.02 -9.46 17.77
CA SER A 230 14.60 -9.78 17.55
C SER A 230 14.40 -11.26 17.21
N VAL A 231 15.31 -11.88 16.45
CA VAL A 231 15.29 -13.32 16.18
C VAL A 231 15.61 -14.11 17.45
N ASP A 232 16.56 -13.64 18.27
CA ASP A 232 16.89 -14.25 19.55
C ASP A 232 15.77 -14.04 20.59
N ALA A 233 15.10 -12.88 20.60
CA ALA A 233 13.91 -12.65 21.41
C ALA A 233 12.71 -13.51 20.97
N VAL A 234 12.59 -13.82 19.68
CA VAL A 234 11.59 -14.78 19.15
C VAL A 234 11.97 -16.22 19.48
N ARG A 235 13.27 -16.56 19.43
CA ARG A 235 13.76 -17.91 19.79
C ARG A 235 13.79 -18.15 21.29
N HIS A 236 14.09 -17.12 22.08
CA HIS A 236 14.21 -17.15 23.53
C HIS A 236 13.47 -15.95 24.12
N PRO A 237 12.12 -15.90 24.03
CA PRO A 237 11.36 -14.83 24.66
C PRO A 237 11.60 -14.87 26.17
N GLU A 238 11.99 -13.73 26.76
CA GLU A 238 11.96 -13.61 28.22
C GLU A 238 10.53 -13.88 28.71
N PRO A 239 10.36 -14.65 29.78
CA PRO A 239 9.04 -14.96 30.30
C PRO A 239 8.35 -13.66 30.72
N VAL A 240 7.26 -13.33 30.05
CA VAL A 240 6.34 -12.26 30.45
C VAL A 240 5.41 -12.87 31.50
N ALA A 241 5.27 -12.22 32.64
CA ALA A 241 4.39 -12.69 33.69
C ALA A 241 2.98 -12.95 33.14
N GLY A 242 2.55 -14.21 33.18
CA GLY A 242 1.22 -14.64 32.73
C GLY A 242 1.15 -15.25 31.31
N LEU A 243 2.22 -15.26 30.51
CA LEU A 243 2.22 -15.89 29.19
C LEU A 243 3.22 -17.06 29.11
N SER A 244 2.80 -18.16 28.53
CA SER A 244 3.72 -19.28 28.23
C SER A 244 4.67 -18.90 27.08
N ALA A 245 5.89 -19.45 27.07
CA ALA A 245 6.87 -19.25 26.00
C ALA A 245 6.29 -19.61 24.60
N THR A 246 5.33 -20.51 24.54
CA THR A 246 4.64 -20.93 23.31
C THR A 246 3.64 -19.88 22.84
N GLN A 247 2.96 -19.21 23.76
CA GLN A 247 2.02 -18.13 23.44
C GLN A 247 2.77 -16.88 22.98
N ALA A 248 3.89 -16.53 23.64
CA ALA A 248 4.76 -15.45 23.21
C ALA A 248 5.34 -15.69 21.81
N LYS A 249 5.70 -16.94 21.45
CA LYS A 249 6.16 -17.28 20.09
C LYS A 249 5.09 -17.19 19.02
N ARG A 250 3.82 -17.47 19.34
CA ARG A 250 2.70 -17.39 18.39
C ARG A 250 2.25 -15.96 18.09
N SER A 251 2.42 -15.06 19.03
CA SER A 251 2.04 -13.65 18.87
C SER A 251 3.06 -12.83 18.05
N PHE A 252 4.22 -13.39 17.73
CA PHE A 252 5.30 -12.69 17.01
C PHE A 252 5.36 -13.13 15.53
N TYR A 253 4.29 -12.93 14.78
CA TYR A 253 4.35 -13.06 13.33
C TYR A 253 4.43 -11.68 12.69
N TYR A 254 5.59 -11.35 12.15
CA TYR A 254 5.79 -10.15 11.37
C TYR A 254 5.15 -10.34 9.99
N ASP A 255 3.93 -9.83 9.84
CA ASP A 255 3.29 -9.59 8.55
C ASP A 255 3.32 -8.08 8.30
N PRO A 256 3.96 -7.57 7.24
CA PRO A 256 3.94 -6.14 6.90
C PRO A 256 2.53 -5.57 6.66
N ALA A 257 1.53 -6.44 6.53
CA ALA A 257 0.11 -6.07 6.47
C ALA A 257 -0.64 -6.23 7.80
N TYR A 258 0.05 -6.61 8.87
CA TYR A 258 -0.59 -6.90 10.15
C TYR A 258 -1.23 -5.66 10.77
N THR A 259 -2.51 -5.75 11.05
CA THR A 259 -3.25 -4.76 11.84
C THR A 259 -3.38 -5.29 13.25
N LEU A 260 -2.98 -4.49 14.22
CA LEU A 260 -3.09 -4.87 15.63
C LEU A 260 -4.56 -5.08 15.99
N ASP A 261 -4.91 -6.25 16.43
CA ASP A 261 -6.25 -6.61 16.89
C ASP A 261 -6.50 -6.19 18.35
N ARG A 262 -5.44 -5.87 19.09
CA ARG A 262 -5.46 -5.42 20.49
C ARG A 262 -4.56 -4.21 20.73
N ASN A 263 -4.80 -3.55 21.87
CA ASN A 263 -3.93 -2.51 22.38
C ASN A 263 -2.57 -3.08 22.83
N VAL A 264 -1.50 -2.40 22.42
CA VAL A 264 -0.15 -2.68 22.91
C VAL A 264 0.22 -1.67 23.98
N GLN A 265 0.65 -2.15 25.14
CA GLN A 265 1.03 -1.32 26.28
C GLN A 265 2.49 -1.56 26.64
N ASP A 266 3.15 -0.55 27.24
CA ASP A 266 4.47 -0.70 27.81
C ASP A 266 4.43 -1.45 29.17
N ALA A 267 5.59 -1.72 29.73
CA ALA A 267 5.70 -2.40 31.03
C ALA A 267 5.07 -1.63 32.21
N GLN A 268 4.71 -0.36 32.00
CA GLN A 268 4.03 0.52 32.95
C GLN A 268 2.52 0.64 32.66
N GLY A 269 2.00 -0.12 31.68
CA GLY A 269 0.58 -0.09 31.31
C GLY A 269 0.17 1.11 30.43
N ARG A 270 1.12 1.89 29.92
CA ARG A 270 0.81 3.02 29.04
C ARG A 270 0.54 2.52 27.62
N LEU A 271 -0.55 2.97 27.03
CA LEU A 271 -0.93 2.61 25.66
C LEU A 271 0.13 3.10 24.68
N MET A 272 0.74 2.17 23.96
CA MET A 272 1.71 2.45 22.89
C MET A 272 1.04 2.45 21.51
N PHE A 273 0.15 1.48 21.27
CA PHE A 273 -0.63 1.39 20.04
C PHE A 273 -2.05 0.93 20.37
N ALA A 274 -3.02 1.55 19.75
CA ALA A 274 -4.42 1.14 19.85
C ALA A 274 -4.72 -0.06 18.94
N ALA A 275 -5.70 -0.86 19.33
CA ALA A 275 -6.27 -1.87 18.45
C ALA A 275 -6.74 -1.22 17.13
N GLY A 276 -6.54 -1.89 16.02
CA GLY A 276 -6.82 -1.36 14.68
C GLY A 276 -5.68 -0.51 14.07
N THR A 277 -4.61 -0.22 14.81
CA THR A 277 -3.43 0.44 14.26
C THR A 277 -2.69 -0.51 13.32
N ARG A 278 -2.40 -0.05 12.11
CA ARG A 278 -1.58 -0.82 11.18
C ARG A 278 -0.14 -0.78 11.66
N ALA A 279 0.41 -1.92 12.04
CA ALA A 279 1.78 -2.02 12.50
C ALA A 279 2.74 -1.65 11.36
N ASN A 280 3.53 -0.59 11.57
CA ASN A 280 4.61 -0.22 10.67
C ASN A 280 5.93 -0.81 11.22
N PRO A 281 6.78 -1.41 10.37
CA PRO A 281 8.08 -1.91 10.80
C PRO A 281 8.94 -0.91 11.58
N LEU A 282 8.85 0.37 11.23
CA LEU A 282 9.60 1.45 11.91
C LEU A 282 9.04 1.76 13.31
N ASP A 283 7.74 1.59 13.51
CA ASP A 283 7.10 1.82 14.81
C ASP A 283 7.49 0.72 15.81
N ILE A 284 7.69 -0.52 15.31
CA ILE A 284 8.09 -1.67 16.13
C ILE A 284 9.57 -1.55 16.55
N VAL A 285 10.43 -1.00 15.69
CA VAL A 285 11.87 -0.82 16.01
C VAL A 285 12.10 0.30 17.02
N SER A 286 11.18 1.28 17.11
CA SER A 286 11.27 2.40 18.06
C SER A 286 10.75 2.07 19.46
N LEU A 287 10.23 0.87 19.70
CA LEU A 287 9.66 0.49 20.98
C LEU A 287 10.73 0.16 22.03
N PRO A 288 10.51 0.58 23.29
CA PRO A 288 11.43 0.22 24.38
C PRO A 288 11.52 -1.29 24.57
N ARG A 289 12.68 -1.77 25.04
CA ARG A 289 13.12 -3.18 25.10
C ARG A 289 12.21 -4.19 25.82
N ARG A 290 11.06 -3.79 26.34
CA ARG A 290 10.07 -4.65 27.00
C ARG A 290 8.70 -4.38 26.40
N LEU A 291 8.30 -5.21 25.46
CA LEU A 291 6.99 -5.23 24.88
C LEU A 291 6.16 -6.37 25.44
N LEU A 292 4.95 -6.05 25.85
CA LEU A 292 3.94 -7.01 26.22
C LEU A 292 3.05 -7.24 25.00
N PHE A 293 3.10 -8.45 24.45
CA PHE A 293 2.17 -8.88 23.40
C PHE A 293 1.05 -9.70 24.03
N PHE A 294 -0.17 -9.37 23.68
CA PHE A 294 -1.35 -10.11 24.11
C PHE A 294 -1.88 -10.93 22.95
N ASP A 295 -2.21 -12.20 23.20
CA ASP A 295 -2.82 -13.08 22.21
C ASP A 295 -4.27 -12.64 21.93
N ALA A 296 -4.70 -12.75 20.68
CA ALA A 296 -6.03 -12.35 20.23
C ALA A 296 -7.17 -13.26 20.71
N ARG A 297 -6.93 -14.20 21.61
CA ARG A 297 -7.91 -15.24 21.98
C ARG A 297 -8.26 -15.33 23.47
N ASP A 298 -7.82 -14.40 24.30
CA ASP A 298 -8.24 -14.33 25.71
C ASP A 298 -9.19 -13.18 25.97
#